data_a93331c22eb054256489321906480f6e
#
_entry.id   a93331c22eb054256489321906480f6e
#
_cell.length_a   1.000
_cell.length_b   1.000
_cell.length_c   1.000
_cell.angle_alpha   90.00
_cell.angle_beta   90.00
_cell.angle_gamma   90.00
#
_symmetry.space_group_name_H-M   'P 1'
#
loop_
_entity.id
_entity.type
_entity.pdbx_description
1 polymer ?
#
loop_
_entity_poly.entity_id
_entity_poly.type
_entity_poly.pdbx_seq_one_letter_code
_entity_poly.pdbx_strand_id
1 'polypeptide(L)'
;MVTLTIDGHAVTVPEDTTILEAARSIHIEIPTLCYLKGINEIGACRICTVEVEGQPRLVPACDNVVSQGMVVHTNSPRVREARRVNLRLLLSQHDTKCTKCTRSGNCKLQQLTNDYNLLGEHYIEDLRNIPDDFSNPVIRLENRCVKCMRCIQICDKVQTMGIWDLMGTGSPTTVGVARPRTLGESDCTFCGQCVTHCPVGGLQEHDDTGKVFDALADPQRITVVQMAPAVRAAWAEFFHLDPKYATAERMVTALKTMGFDYVFDTNFTADLTIMEEGSEFIERFTHRNKYHWPMFTSCCPGWVRFVKSQFPAYIGNLSTAKSPQQMFGAVVKSYLADQLNVDPKKLFVVSIMPCTAKKAEAGLPTMRNAEGDPDVDVVLTTREIVRMFRGEQINPAVLSETPFDSPLGFGTGAAVVFGATGGVMDAALRSAYYLVTGKNPDPDAFHAVRGMDSWKEAKFTIPGAGDVRVAVVSSLGATRKLMNAIAAGEVDYDFVEVMACPGGCAGGGGQPIHDSVEMAASRGDVLWNIDKNTKVRFSHENKDVQALYKEYLRQPLGHKAHTLLHTDHFGWKMPSGH
;
A
#
# COMPACT_ATOMS: atom_id res chain seq x y z
N MET A 1 5.70 35.86 13.47
CA MET A 1 6.48 35.99 12.21
C MET A 1 7.88 36.50 12.55
N VAL A 2 8.90 35.86 12.03
CA VAL A 2 10.30 36.28 12.14
C VAL A 2 10.90 36.46 10.75
N THR A 3 11.81 37.42 10.62
CA THR A 3 12.54 37.68 9.39
C THR A 3 13.99 37.27 9.57
N LEU A 4 14.50 36.48 8.63
CA LEU A 4 15.87 35.97 8.60
C LEU A 4 16.46 36.11 7.19
N THR A 5 17.75 35.85 7.07
CA THR A 5 18.45 35.85 5.77
C THR A 5 18.99 34.46 5.48
N ILE A 6 18.72 33.91 4.31
CA ILE A 6 19.24 32.61 3.85
C ILE A 6 19.98 32.84 2.53
N ASP A 7 21.30 32.58 2.51
CA ASP A 7 22.18 32.80 1.35
C ASP A 7 22.01 34.20 0.71
N GLY A 8 21.84 35.24 1.55
CA GLY A 8 21.63 36.62 1.13
C GLY A 8 20.18 37.00 0.79
N HIS A 9 19.24 36.08 0.83
CA HIS A 9 17.82 36.32 0.56
C HIS A 9 17.04 36.50 1.87
N ALA A 10 16.32 37.61 2.03
CA ALA A 10 15.44 37.84 3.16
C ALA A 10 14.17 37.00 3.04
N VAL A 11 13.78 36.31 4.12
CA VAL A 11 12.56 35.51 4.21
C VAL A 11 11.85 35.78 5.53
N THR A 12 10.51 35.87 5.48
CA THR A 12 9.67 36.06 6.67
C THR A 12 8.71 34.87 6.81
N VAL A 13 8.80 34.17 7.92
CA VAL A 13 8.02 32.94 8.19
C VAL A 13 7.52 32.93 9.66
N PRO A 14 6.58 32.02 10.02
CA PRO A 14 6.21 31.79 11.42
C PRO A 14 7.41 31.43 12.31
N GLU A 15 7.34 31.76 13.59
CA GLU A 15 8.44 31.53 14.55
C GLU A 15 8.80 30.07 14.78
N ASP A 16 7.84 29.16 14.60
CA ASP A 16 8.00 27.71 14.74
C ASP A 16 8.51 27.00 13.48
N THR A 17 8.80 27.76 12.41
CA THR A 17 9.30 27.21 11.14
C THR A 17 10.74 26.73 11.29
N THR A 18 11.07 25.54 10.76
CA THR A 18 12.47 25.07 10.70
C THR A 18 13.25 25.80 9.61
N ILE A 19 14.58 25.86 9.76
CA ILE A 19 15.48 26.46 8.75
C ILE A 19 15.26 25.78 7.39
N LEU A 20 15.03 24.46 7.37
CA LEU A 20 14.77 23.69 6.15
C LEU A 20 13.49 24.17 5.45
N GLU A 21 12.40 24.32 6.17
CA GLU A 21 11.11 24.75 5.58
C GLU A 21 11.15 26.23 5.20
N ALA A 22 11.87 27.07 5.94
CA ALA A 22 12.10 28.47 5.55
C ALA A 22 12.90 28.57 4.25
N ALA A 23 13.95 27.77 4.07
CA ALA A 23 14.71 27.71 2.81
C ALA A 23 13.84 27.23 1.63
N ARG A 24 13.04 26.20 1.84
CA ARG A 24 12.10 25.67 0.83
C ARG A 24 11.06 26.70 0.38
N SER A 25 10.57 27.55 1.29
CA SER A 25 9.58 28.58 0.98
C SER A 25 10.09 29.63 -0.05
N ILE A 26 11.41 29.75 -0.20
CA ILE A 26 12.06 30.61 -1.18
C ILE A 26 12.86 29.82 -2.23
N HIS A 27 12.51 28.54 -2.43
CA HIS A 27 13.10 27.63 -3.44
C HIS A 27 14.60 27.38 -3.25
N ILE A 28 15.14 27.52 -2.05
CA ILE A 28 16.51 27.11 -1.73
C ILE A 28 16.50 25.64 -1.25
N GLU A 29 17.19 24.77 -2.00
CA GLU A 29 17.28 23.36 -1.73
C GLU A 29 18.38 23.02 -0.72
N ILE A 30 18.02 22.50 0.43
CA ILE A 30 18.94 21.91 1.40
C ILE A 30 18.79 20.38 1.32
N PRO A 31 19.87 19.62 1.04
CA PRO A 31 19.78 18.17 0.88
C PRO A 31 19.37 17.49 2.18
N THR A 32 18.53 16.46 2.06
CA THR A 32 18.05 15.65 3.20
C THR A 32 18.15 14.16 2.90
N LEU A 33 18.26 13.32 3.94
CA LEU A 33 18.20 11.87 3.82
C LEU A 33 17.24 11.24 4.84
N CYS A 34 17.25 11.70 6.11
CA CYS A 34 16.38 11.17 7.16
C CYS A 34 15.05 11.93 7.27
N TYR A 35 14.96 13.16 6.81
CA TYR A 35 13.81 14.04 7.02
C TYR A 35 12.52 13.52 6.35
N LEU A 36 11.45 13.52 7.12
CA LEU A 36 10.06 13.38 6.67
C LEU A 36 9.21 14.38 7.43
N LYS A 37 8.58 15.33 6.74
CA LYS A 37 7.81 16.42 7.34
C LYS A 37 6.71 15.88 8.27
N GLY A 38 6.68 16.40 9.51
CA GLY A 38 5.72 16.00 10.54
C GLY A 38 5.89 14.58 11.10
N ILE A 39 6.79 13.77 10.54
CA ILE A 39 6.98 12.37 10.92
C ILE A 39 8.39 12.16 11.52
N ASN A 40 9.44 12.53 10.79
CA ASN A 40 10.84 12.28 11.19
C ASN A 40 11.72 13.52 11.01
N GLU A 41 11.72 14.40 11.98
CA GLU A 41 12.44 15.69 12.02
C GLU A 41 13.47 15.67 13.15
N ILE A 42 14.39 14.68 13.13
CA ILE A 42 15.26 14.35 14.26
C ILE A 42 16.75 14.63 14.02
N GLY A 43 17.10 15.22 12.88
CA GLY A 43 18.49 15.56 12.55
C GLY A 43 19.49 14.40 12.54
N ALA A 44 19.05 13.13 12.39
CA ALA A 44 19.90 11.95 12.58
C ALA A 44 21.07 11.84 11.58
N CYS A 45 20.84 12.08 10.29
CA CYS A 45 21.84 11.87 9.25
C CYS A 45 22.83 13.05 9.07
N ARG A 46 22.51 14.23 9.58
CA ARG A 46 23.30 15.46 9.46
C ARG A 46 23.61 15.91 8.03
N ILE A 47 22.89 15.43 7.04
CA ILE A 47 23.07 15.85 5.63
C ILE A 47 22.51 17.26 5.40
N CYS A 48 21.46 17.65 6.12
CA CYS A 48 20.87 19.00 6.04
C CYS A 48 21.64 20.07 6.84
N THR A 49 22.86 19.79 7.24
CA THR A 49 23.72 20.72 8.01
C THR A 49 23.89 22.06 7.29
N VAL A 50 23.74 23.17 8.03
CA VAL A 50 23.94 24.56 7.57
C VAL A 50 24.80 25.32 8.57
N GLU A 51 25.36 26.46 8.13
CA GLU A 51 26.08 27.39 8.95
C GLU A 51 25.19 28.57 9.35
N VAL A 52 25.19 28.92 10.63
CA VAL A 52 24.46 30.09 11.14
C VAL A 52 25.50 31.08 11.69
N GLU A 53 25.46 32.32 11.22
CA GLU A 53 26.39 33.35 11.67
C GLU A 53 26.31 33.54 13.21
N GLY A 54 27.47 33.70 13.80
CA GLY A 54 27.59 33.80 15.26
C GLY A 54 27.52 32.47 16.02
N GLN A 55 27.24 31.35 15.36
CA GLN A 55 27.26 30.02 15.98
C GLN A 55 28.58 29.29 15.64
N PRO A 56 29.30 28.74 16.64
CA PRO A 56 30.56 28.03 16.40
C PRO A 56 30.38 26.66 15.76
N ARG A 57 29.20 26.08 15.85
CA ARG A 57 28.87 24.74 15.33
C ARG A 57 27.87 24.83 14.17
N LEU A 58 28.01 23.93 13.19
CA LEU A 58 27.01 23.72 12.18
C LEU A 58 25.77 23.03 12.79
N VAL A 59 24.59 23.43 12.34
CA VAL A 59 23.32 22.90 12.84
C VAL A 59 22.54 22.18 11.72
N PRO A 60 21.78 21.12 12.02
CA PRO A 60 20.90 20.51 11.02
C PRO A 60 19.68 21.38 10.82
N ALA A 61 19.38 21.72 9.56
CA ALA A 61 18.29 22.63 9.19
C ALA A 61 16.89 22.04 9.46
N CYS A 62 16.77 20.69 9.53
CA CYS A 62 15.48 20.02 9.61
C CYS A 62 14.86 19.99 11.03
N ASP A 63 15.66 20.26 12.08
CA ASP A 63 15.21 20.24 13.48
C ASP A 63 15.56 21.52 14.25
N ASN A 64 16.15 22.52 13.58
CA ASN A 64 16.42 23.82 14.15
C ASN A 64 15.43 24.86 13.64
N VAL A 65 14.80 25.56 14.57
CA VAL A 65 13.79 26.58 14.32
C VAL A 65 14.48 27.92 14.02
N VAL A 66 13.88 28.73 13.18
CA VAL A 66 14.36 30.06 12.82
C VAL A 66 14.22 31.07 13.97
N SER A 67 15.04 32.12 13.96
CA SER A 67 14.91 33.23 14.88
C SER A 67 15.08 34.59 14.16
N GLN A 68 14.60 35.66 14.80
CA GLN A 68 14.67 37.01 14.24
C GLN A 68 16.13 37.43 13.99
N GLY A 69 16.40 37.87 12.75
CA GLY A 69 17.72 38.36 12.33
C GLY A 69 18.75 37.24 12.10
N MET A 70 18.38 35.95 12.16
CA MET A 70 19.27 34.83 11.85
C MET A 70 19.83 34.96 10.43
N VAL A 71 21.13 34.70 10.25
CA VAL A 71 21.78 34.63 8.95
C VAL A 71 22.28 33.22 8.72
N VAL A 72 21.81 32.57 7.67
CA VAL A 72 22.05 31.16 7.35
C VAL A 72 22.80 31.05 6.03
N HIS A 73 23.87 30.26 6.00
CA HIS A 73 24.59 29.86 4.80
C HIS A 73 24.36 28.37 4.54
N THR A 74 23.66 28.08 3.46
CA THR A 74 23.28 26.67 3.16
C THR A 74 24.37 25.90 2.45
N ASN A 75 25.37 26.56 1.87
CA ASN A 75 26.38 25.92 1.03
C ASN A 75 27.78 26.55 1.14
N SER A 76 28.23 26.92 2.35
CA SER A 76 29.60 27.38 2.57
C SER A 76 30.63 26.25 2.37
N PRO A 77 31.93 26.53 2.16
CA PRO A 77 32.97 25.49 2.09
C PRO A 77 32.95 24.55 3.31
N ARG A 78 32.71 25.10 4.51
CA ARG A 78 32.61 24.36 5.76
C ARG A 78 31.40 23.41 5.77
N VAL A 79 30.25 23.84 5.24
CA VAL A 79 29.05 23.05 5.13
C VAL A 79 29.26 21.89 4.12
N ARG A 80 29.85 22.18 2.96
CA ARG A 80 30.14 21.15 1.94
C ARG A 80 31.05 20.05 2.47
N GLU A 81 32.12 20.42 3.18
CA GLU A 81 33.04 19.44 3.77
C GLU A 81 32.34 18.59 4.84
N ALA A 82 31.58 19.21 5.74
CA ALA A 82 30.82 18.49 6.76
C ALA A 82 29.84 17.46 6.14
N ARG A 83 29.14 17.82 5.05
CA ARG A 83 28.26 16.88 4.34
C ARG A 83 29.03 15.74 3.70
N ARG A 84 30.19 16.02 3.09
CA ARG A 84 31.08 14.97 2.53
C ARG A 84 31.53 13.99 3.62
N VAL A 85 31.97 14.48 4.77
CA VAL A 85 32.34 13.64 5.91
C VAL A 85 31.16 12.79 6.39
N ASN A 86 29.98 13.39 6.56
CA ASN A 86 28.79 12.65 6.97
C ASN A 86 28.39 11.55 5.95
N LEU A 87 28.48 11.85 4.65
CA LEU A 87 28.22 10.85 3.61
C LEU A 87 29.25 9.70 3.64
N ARG A 88 30.54 10.01 3.85
CA ARG A 88 31.58 8.98 4.00
C ARG A 88 31.29 8.06 5.19
N LEU A 89 30.88 8.63 6.35
CA LEU A 89 30.50 7.85 7.52
C LEU A 89 29.29 6.96 7.27
N LEU A 90 28.31 7.42 6.51
CA LEU A 90 27.16 6.60 6.12
C LEU A 90 27.57 5.46 5.16
N LEU A 91 28.42 5.77 4.18
CA LEU A 91 28.89 4.80 3.20
C LEU A 91 29.78 3.73 3.81
N SER A 92 30.58 4.04 4.84
CA SER A 92 31.44 3.05 5.51
C SER A 92 30.67 1.91 6.20
N GLN A 93 29.38 2.11 6.49
CA GLN A 93 28.50 1.10 7.08
C GLN A 93 27.36 0.68 6.13
N HIS A 94 27.49 0.95 4.83
CA HIS A 94 26.48 0.64 3.83
C HIS A 94 27.04 -0.30 2.75
N ASP A 95 26.34 -1.40 2.48
CA ASP A 95 26.65 -2.27 1.33
C ASP A 95 26.44 -1.51 0.03
N THR A 96 27.53 -1.06 -0.58
CA THR A 96 27.54 -0.24 -1.79
C THR A 96 27.36 -1.04 -3.09
N LYS A 97 27.00 -2.32 -3.03
CA LYS A 97 26.71 -3.15 -4.21
C LYS A 97 25.38 -2.76 -4.85
N CYS A 98 25.32 -1.55 -5.41
CA CYS A 98 24.11 -0.96 -5.99
C CYS A 98 23.50 -1.80 -7.13
N THR A 99 24.30 -2.53 -7.89
CA THR A 99 23.82 -3.43 -8.97
C THR A 99 22.93 -4.56 -8.48
N LYS A 100 23.01 -4.91 -7.19
CA LYS A 100 22.18 -5.94 -6.53
C LYS A 100 21.10 -5.32 -5.65
N CYS A 101 20.81 -4.02 -5.79
CA CYS A 101 19.86 -3.29 -4.95
C CYS A 101 18.59 -2.95 -5.71
N THR A 102 17.43 -3.25 -5.14
CA THR A 102 16.12 -2.91 -5.71
C THR A 102 15.88 -1.40 -5.86
N ARG A 103 16.66 -0.58 -5.13
CA ARG A 103 16.63 0.88 -5.18
C ARG A 103 17.67 1.49 -6.11
N SER A 104 18.42 0.70 -6.87
CA SER A 104 19.40 1.22 -7.85
C SER A 104 18.71 2.14 -8.87
N GLY A 105 19.25 3.34 -9.07
CA GLY A 105 18.65 4.38 -9.92
C GLY A 105 17.50 5.16 -9.27
N ASN A 106 17.01 4.74 -8.10
CA ASN A 106 15.98 5.44 -7.30
C ASN A 106 16.36 5.39 -5.81
N CYS A 107 17.56 5.86 -5.47
CA CYS A 107 18.11 5.85 -4.11
C CYS A 107 18.68 7.22 -3.77
N LYS A 108 18.16 7.83 -2.68
CA LYS A 108 18.60 9.17 -2.25
C LYS A 108 20.08 9.19 -1.82
N LEU A 109 20.58 8.12 -1.21
CA LEU A 109 22.00 8.01 -0.85
C LEU A 109 22.88 7.95 -2.11
N GLN A 110 22.49 7.16 -3.11
CA GLN A 110 23.22 7.07 -4.39
C GLN A 110 23.26 8.44 -5.09
N GLN A 111 22.13 9.16 -5.14
CA GLN A 111 22.07 10.52 -5.68
C GLN A 111 23.03 11.46 -4.94
N LEU A 112 22.96 11.51 -3.61
CA LEU A 112 23.83 12.36 -2.80
C LEU A 112 25.32 12.01 -2.97
N THR A 113 25.66 10.72 -3.09
CA THR A 113 27.03 10.27 -3.35
C THR A 113 27.55 10.83 -4.68
N ASN A 114 26.71 10.82 -5.73
CA ASN A 114 27.04 11.41 -7.03
C ASN A 114 27.18 12.93 -6.93
N ASP A 115 26.21 13.62 -6.33
CA ASP A 115 26.16 15.09 -6.23
C ASP A 115 27.37 15.65 -5.46
N TYR A 116 27.87 14.92 -4.43
CA TYR A 116 29.03 15.31 -3.65
C TYR A 116 30.35 14.73 -4.17
N ASN A 117 30.33 14.08 -5.35
CA ASN A 117 31.51 13.53 -6.04
C ASN A 117 32.35 12.59 -5.16
N LEU A 118 31.68 11.58 -4.58
CA LEU A 118 32.31 10.58 -3.71
C LEU A 118 32.48 9.22 -4.39
N LEU A 119 32.31 9.14 -5.71
CA LEU A 119 32.28 7.88 -6.49
C LEU A 119 33.62 7.15 -6.53
N GLY A 120 34.75 7.85 -6.48
CA GLY A 120 36.09 7.28 -6.55
C GLY A 120 36.75 7.08 -5.18
N GLU A 121 36.05 7.32 -4.09
CA GLU A 121 36.63 7.22 -2.76
C GLU A 121 36.54 5.78 -2.22
N HIS A 122 37.63 5.30 -1.62
CA HIS A 122 37.68 4.03 -0.93
C HIS A 122 37.40 4.21 0.56
N TYR A 123 36.49 3.41 1.09
CA TYR A 123 36.15 3.37 2.51
C TYR A 123 36.58 2.04 3.11
N ILE A 124 36.96 2.05 4.37
CA ILE A 124 37.01 0.83 5.16
C ILE A 124 35.57 0.48 5.49
N GLU A 125 35.03 -0.57 4.86
CA GLU A 125 33.68 -1.06 5.10
C GLU A 125 33.64 -1.81 6.45
N ASP A 126 32.76 -1.37 7.36
CA ASP A 126 32.44 -2.04 8.62
C ASP A 126 31.05 -2.71 8.48
N LEU A 127 30.98 -3.74 7.63
CA LEU A 127 29.77 -4.49 7.38
C LEU A 127 29.65 -5.68 8.34
N ARG A 128 28.43 -5.95 8.78
CA ARG A 128 28.14 -7.05 9.69
C ARG A 128 27.91 -8.35 8.93
N ASN A 129 28.33 -9.46 9.53
CA ASN A 129 28.01 -10.80 9.04
C ASN A 129 26.73 -11.31 9.71
N ILE A 130 25.57 -10.73 9.36
CA ILE A 130 24.25 -11.15 9.83
C ILE A 130 23.49 -11.65 8.61
N PRO A 131 22.91 -12.87 8.66
CA PRO A 131 22.10 -13.38 7.57
C PRO A 131 20.80 -12.60 7.43
N ASP A 132 20.44 -12.24 6.19
CA ASP A 132 19.17 -11.62 5.88
C ASP A 132 18.02 -12.65 5.98
N ASP A 133 16.87 -12.24 6.50
CA ASP A 133 15.67 -13.09 6.58
C ASP A 133 14.74 -12.79 5.40
N PHE A 134 14.60 -13.76 4.51
CA PHE A 134 13.75 -13.70 3.31
C PHE A 134 12.41 -14.43 3.49
N SER A 135 12.04 -14.84 4.70
CA SER A 135 10.81 -15.61 4.95
C SER A 135 9.53 -14.78 4.97
N ASN A 136 9.64 -13.45 4.98
CA ASN A 136 8.52 -12.54 5.18
C ASN A 136 8.21 -11.69 3.94
N PRO A 137 6.99 -11.17 3.79
CA PRO A 137 6.62 -10.24 2.72
C PRO A 137 7.43 -8.93 2.68
N VAL A 138 7.96 -8.52 3.82
CA VAL A 138 8.86 -7.37 3.97
C VAL A 138 10.22 -7.88 4.42
N ILE A 139 11.25 -7.57 3.64
CA ILE A 139 12.64 -7.98 3.88
C ILE A 139 13.42 -6.81 4.47
N ARG A 140 14.24 -7.08 5.47
CA ARG A 140 15.20 -6.14 6.01
C ARG A 140 16.62 -6.57 5.69
N LEU A 141 17.35 -5.71 4.99
CA LEU A 141 18.76 -5.87 4.69
C LEU A 141 19.58 -4.96 5.60
N GLU A 142 20.22 -5.54 6.63
CA GLU A 142 20.86 -4.78 7.70
C GLU A 142 21.98 -3.90 7.18
N ASN A 143 22.85 -4.44 6.34
CA ASN A 143 24.00 -3.73 5.79
C ASN A 143 23.65 -2.64 4.77
N ARG A 144 22.37 -2.50 4.41
CA ARG A 144 21.85 -1.38 3.61
C ARG A 144 21.16 -0.31 4.45
N CYS A 145 21.06 -0.49 5.76
CA CYS A 145 20.41 0.47 6.66
C CYS A 145 21.34 1.65 6.98
N VAL A 146 20.90 2.86 6.67
CA VAL A 146 21.59 4.14 7.01
C VAL A 146 21.14 4.73 8.36
N LYS A 147 20.41 3.97 9.15
CA LYS A 147 19.95 4.33 10.51
C LYS A 147 19.22 5.69 10.56
N CYS A 148 18.46 6.01 9.51
CA CYS A 148 17.72 7.26 9.39
C CYS A 148 16.45 7.31 10.26
N MET A 149 16.02 6.18 10.81
CA MET A 149 14.86 6.00 11.70
C MET A 149 13.49 6.30 11.05
N ARG A 150 13.39 6.55 9.75
CA ARG A 150 12.09 6.78 9.08
C ARG A 150 11.11 5.62 9.30
N CYS A 151 11.58 4.36 9.22
CA CYS A 151 10.74 3.18 9.42
C CYS A 151 10.21 3.05 10.85
N ILE A 152 10.99 3.45 11.87
CA ILE A 152 10.54 3.52 13.27
C ILE A 152 9.41 4.55 13.36
N GLN A 153 9.68 5.79 12.93
CA GLN A 153 8.72 6.88 13.09
C GLN A 153 7.41 6.68 12.31
N ILE A 154 7.48 6.14 11.08
CA ILE A 154 6.26 5.84 10.31
C ILE A 154 5.46 4.71 10.97
N CYS A 155 6.14 3.69 11.53
CA CYS A 155 5.50 2.59 12.22
C CYS A 155 4.85 3.03 13.54
N ASP A 156 5.49 3.96 14.27
CA ASP A 156 4.99 4.44 15.56
C ASP A 156 3.94 5.53 15.42
N LYS A 157 4.22 6.56 14.62
CA LYS A 157 3.36 7.76 14.55
C LYS A 157 2.16 7.60 13.62
N VAL A 158 2.35 6.91 12.48
CA VAL A 158 1.30 6.78 11.46
C VAL A 158 0.59 5.45 11.56
N GLN A 159 1.32 4.35 11.78
CA GLN A 159 0.73 3.01 11.85
C GLN A 159 0.51 2.51 13.29
N THR A 160 1.10 3.14 14.27
CA THR A 160 0.93 2.84 15.71
C THR A 160 1.18 1.36 16.08
N MET A 161 2.12 0.70 15.36
CA MET A 161 2.41 -0.72 15.56
C MET A 161 3.65 -1.00 16.40
N GLY A 162 4.62 -0.07 16.46
CA GLY A 162 5.83 -0.22 17.26
C GLY A 162 6.67 -1.47 16.93
N ILE A 163 6.74 -1.83 15.64
CA ILE A 163 7.46 -3.05 15.20
C ILE A 163 8.97 -2.81 15.17
N TRP A 164 9.40 -1.65 14.70
CA TRP A 164 10.80 -1.29 14.51
C TRP A 164 11.32 -0.49 15.68
N ASP A 165 12.55 -0.80 16.13
CA ASP A 165 13.25 -0.07 17.19
C ASP A 165 14.76 -0.05 16.96
N LEU A 166 15.48 0.73 17.77
CA LEU A 166 16.94 0.72 17.79
C LEU A 166 17.43 -0.48 18.60
N MET A 167 18.35 -1.22 18.00
CA MET A 167 18.98 -2.39 18.59
C MET A 167 20.46 -2.14 18.79
N GLY A 168 21.00 -2.57 19.93
CA GLY A 168 22.43 -2.39 20.26
C GLY A 168 22.77 -0.95 20.71
N THR A 169 24.03 -0.73 21.03
CA THR A 169 24.58 0.55 21.48
C THR A 169 25.92 0.83 20.82
N GLY A 170 26.25 2.10 20.58
CA GLY A 170 27.49 2.51 19.94
C GLY A 170 27.55 2.17 18.45
N SER A 171 28.73 1.84 17.93
CA SER A 171 28.94 1.48 16.51
C SER A 171 28.00 0.36 16.02
N PRO A 172 27.73 -0.73 16.76
CA PRO A 172 26.79 -1.76 16.36
C PRO A 172 25.30 -1.37 16.43
N THR A 173 24.93 -0.14 16.75
CA THR A 173 23.52 0.27 16.71
C THR A 173 22.91 0.06 15.32
N THR A 174 21.73 -0.53 15.27
CA THR A 174 20.98 -0.75 14.02
C THR A 174 19.48 -0.60 14.28
N VAL A 175 18.69 -0.55 13.22
CA VAL A 175 17.23 -0.65 13.30
C VAL A 175 16.86 -2.12 13.18
N GLY A 176 16.09 -2.65 14.08
CA GLY A 176 15.63 -4.04 14.09
C GLY A 176 14.19 -4.16 14.57
N VAL A 177 13.68 -5.38 14.63
CA VAL A 177 12.39 -5.67 15.26
C VAL A 177 12.56 -5.51 16.77
N ALA A 178 11.65 -4.79 17.40
CA ALA A 178 11.66 -4.59 18.85
C ALA A 178 11.75 -5.92 19.61
N ARG A 179 12.67 -6.04 20.56
CA ARG A 179 13.11 -7.26 21.23
C ARG A 179 13.88 -8.20 20.25
N PRO A 180 14.63 -9.20 20.74
CA PRO A 180 15.39 -10.14 19.90
C PRO A 180 14.44 -11.19 19.28
N ARG A 181 13.73 -10.78 18.21
CA ARG A 181 12.80 -11.64 17.44
C ARG A 181 12.85 -11.28 15.96
N THR A 182 12.43 -12.19 15.12
CA THR A 182 12.27 -11.99 13.68
C THR A 182 10.99 -11.17 13.37
N LEU A 183 10.86 -10.68 12.15
CA LEU A 183 9.66 -9.96 11.72
C LEU A 183 8.42 -10.89 11.74
N GLY A 184 8.59 -12.17 11.37
CA GLY A 184 7.55 -13.18 11.39
C GLY A 184 7.02 -13.53 12.78
N GLU A 185 7.86 -13.38 13.82
CA GLU A 185 7.47 -13.57 15.22
C GLU A 185 6.83 -12.32 15.84
N SER A 186 6.72 -11.25 15.09
CA SER A 186 6.08 -10.00 15.52
C SER A 186 4.65 -9.88 14.96
N ASP A 187 3.83 -9.05 15.59
CA ASP A 187 2.49 -8.74 15.10
C ASP A 187 2.50 -7.73 13.94
N CYS A 188 3.53 -7.79 13.09
CA CYS A 188 3.63 -6.93 11.92
C CYS A 188 2.43 -7.13 10.99
N THR A 189 1.80 -6.02 10.57
CA THR A 189 0.67 -6.04 9.65
C THR A 189 1.11 -6.19 8.19
N PHE A 190 2.41 -6.17 7.92
CA PHE A 190 3.01 -6.18 6.59
C PHE A 190 2.48 -5.08 5.65
N CYS A 191 2.01 -3.95 6.19
CA CYS A 191 1.46 -2.84 5.40
C CYS A 191 2.48 -2.20 4.42
N GLY A 192 3.79 -2.40 4.63
CA GLY A 192 4.85 -1.93 3.75
C GLY A 192 5.13 -0.42 3.80
N GLN A 193 4.52 0.33 4.71
CA GLN A 193 4.77 1.77 4.84
C GLN A 193 6.22 2.08 5.23
N CYS A 194 6.87 1.19 5.95
CA CYS A 194 8.31 1.28 6.23
C CYS A 194 9.18 1.10 4.98
N VAL A 195 8.72 0.33 3.98
CA VAL A 195 9.40 0.13 2.70
C VAL A 195 9.30 1.39 1.85
N THR A 196 8.09 1.96 1.70
CA THR A 196 7.86 3.16 0.87
C THR A 196 8.62 4.38 1.40
N HIS A 197 8.84 4.46 2.71
CA HIS A 197 9.56 5.57 3.34
C HIS A 197 11.05 5.33 3.56
N CYS A 198 11.57 4.14 3.24
CA CYS A 198 13.01 3.87 3.31
C CYS A 198 13.75 4.63 2.20
N PRO A 199 14.73 5.52 2.51
CA PRO A 199 15.42 6.32 1.49
C PRO A 199 16.45 5.50 0.70
N VAL A 200 16.69 4.26 1.14
CA VAL A 200 17.67 3.32 0.56
C VAL A 200 17.04 1.93 0.42
N GLY A 201 17.80 0.92 0.00
CA GLY A 201 17.35 -0.47 -0.10
C GLY A 201 17.43 -1.28 1.20
N GLY A 202 17.38 -0.63 2.38
CA GLY A 202 17.45 -1.34 3.67
C GLY A 202 16.16 -2.09 4.04
N LEU A 203 15.03 -1.66 3.49
CA LEU A 203 13.75 -2.36 3.54
C LEU A 203 13.21 -2.50 2.12
N GLN A 204 12.69 -3.67 1.79
CA GLN A 204 12.13 -3.97 0.48
C GLN A 204 11.03 -5.03 0.61
N GLU A 205 10.23 -5.19 -0.43
CA GLU A 205 9.32 -6.34 -0.58
C GLU A 205 10.12 -7.62 -0.85
N HIS A 206 9.54 -8.77 -0.48
CA HIS A 206 10.03 -10.07 -0.93
C HIS A 206 9.91 -10.14 -2.46
N ASP A 207 10.97 -10.55 -3.14
CA ASP A 207 10.99 -10.65 -4.61
C ASP A 207 10.48 -12.03 -5.04
N ASP A 208 9.30 -12.06 -5.65
CA ASP A 208 8.68 -13.28 -6.18
C ASP A 208 8.71 -13.34 -7.72
N THR A 209 9.43 -12.44 -8.39
CA THR A 209 9.48 -12.38 -9.85
C THR A 209 10.04 -13.67 -10.47
N GLY A 210 11.03 -14.31 -9.82
CA GLY A 210 11.60 -15.58 -10.27
C GLY A 210 10.55 -16.69 -10.37
N LYS A 211 9.64 -16.80 -9.37
CA LYS A 211 8.56 -17.81 -9.39
C LYS A 211 7.62 -17.63 -10.57
N VAL A 212 7.38 -16.38 -10.97
CA VAL A 212 6.53 -16.07 -12.12
C VAL A 212 7.23 -16.38 -13.42
N PHE A 213 8.51 -16.01 -13.57
CA PHE A 213 9.29 -16.42 -14.76
C PHE A 213 9.39 -17.94 -14.91
N ASP A 214 9.58 -18.68 -13.81
CA ASP A 214 9.58 -20.14 -13.83
C ASP A 214 8.23 -20.71 -14.30
N ALA A 215 7.12 -20.10 -13.84
CA ALA A 215 5.78 -20.53 -14.24
C ALA A 215 5.46 -20.21 -15.71
N LEU A 216 5.90 -19.05 -16.21
CA LEU A 216 5.75 -18.66 -17.62
C LEU A 216 6.58 -19.57 -18.56
N ALA A 217 7.68 -20.13 -18.07
CA ALA A 217 8.53 -21.05 -18.83
C ALA A 217 8.06 -22.50 -18.76
N ASP A 218 7.13 -22.85 -17.88
CA ASP A 218 6.63 -24.23 -17.70
C ASP A 218 5.43 -24.52 -18.64
N PRO A 219 5.61 -25.34 -19.69
CA PRO A 219 4.53 -25.61 -20.64
C PRO A 219 3.39 -26.46 -20.06
N GLN A 220 3.53 -26.98 -18.84
CA GLN A 220 2.46 -27.74 -18.18
C GLN A 220 1.51 -26.85 -17.37
N ARG A 221 1.88 -25.58 -17.16
CA ARG A 221 1.09 -24.60 -16.44
C ARG A 221 0.30 -23.71 -17.39
N ILE A 222 -0.87 -23.33 -16.94
CA ILE A 222 -1.69 -22.27 -17.54
C ILE A 222 -1.57 -21.07 -16.61
N THR A 223 -0.94 -20.03 -17.07
CA THR A 223 -0.65 -18.84 -16.28
C THR A 223 -1.80 -17.83 -16.36
N VAL A 224 -2.40 -17.53 -15.21
CA VAL A 224 -3.54 -16.61 -15.09
C VAL A 224 -3.12 -15.44 -14.21
N VAL A 225 -3.26 -14.23 -14.71
CA VAL A 225 -2.88 -13.02 -13.94
C VAL A 225 -4.08 -12.08 -13.77
N GLN A 226 -4.18 -11.49 -12.56
CA GLN A 226 -5.12 -10.42 -12.25
C GLN A 226 -4.39 -9.13 -11.88
N MET A 227 -4.99 -7.98 -12.20
CA MET A 227 -4.46 -6.65 -11.91
C MET A 227 -5.40 -5.87 -11.00
N ALA A 228 -4.90 -5.43 -9.82
CA ALA A 228 -5.68 -4.63 -8.87
C ALA A 228 -6.01 -3.22 -9.39
N PRO A 229 -7.14 -2.64 -8.94
CA PRO A 229 -7.57 -1.30 -9.36
C PRO A 229 -6.49 -0.23 -9.25
N ALA A 230 -5.80 -0.11 -8.10
CA ALA A 230 -4.82 0.93 -7.84
C ALA A 230 -3.51 0.78 -8.63
N VAL A 231 -3.23 -0.38 -9.21
CA VAL A 231 -2.03 -0.60 -10.05
C VAL A 231 -2.08 0.26 -11.31
N ARG A 232 -3.28 0.37 -11.93
CA ARG A 232 -3.49 1.16 -13.15
C ARG A 232 -3.19 2.66 -12.99
N ALA A 233 -3.26 3.18 -11.76
CA ALA A 233 -2.96 4.58 -11.48
C ALA A 233 -1.45 4.87 -11.29
N ALA A 234 -0.59 3.83 -11.22
CA ALA A 234 0.79 4.00 -10.77
C ALA A 234 1.86 3.31 -11.64
N TRP A 235 1.52 2.30 -12.43
CA TRP A 235 2.53 1.46 -13.11
C TRP A 235 3.39 2.23 -14.14
N ALA A 236 2.86 3.34 -14.72
CA ALA A 236 3.60 4.18 -15.66
C ALA A 236 4.69 5.05 -15.01
N GLU A 237 4.60 5.30 -13.70
CA GLU A 237 5.49 6.25 -13.01
C GLU A 237 6.97 5.91 -13.16
N PHE A 238 7.33 4.64 -13.21
CA PHE A 238 8.70 4.18 -13.39
C PHE A 238 9.23 4.27 -14.81
N PHE A 239 8.37 4.50 -15.79
CA PHE A 239 8.78 4.68 -17.18
C PHE A 239 8.95 6.15 -17.54
N HIS A 240 8.67 7.07 -16.60
CA HIS A 240 8.71 8.52 -16.82
C HIS A 240 7.85 8.97 -18.02
N LEU A 241 6.77 8.26 -18.28
CA LEU A 241 5.83 8.52 -19.36
C LEU A 241 4.62 9.32 -18.85
N ASP A 242 4.00 10.07 -19.75
CA ASP A 242 2.71 10.68 -19.50
C ASP A 242 1.69 9.57 -19.10
N PRO A 243 0.90 9.76 -18.02
CA PRO A 243 -0.11 8.79 -17.57
C PRO A 243 -1.05 8.28 -18.66
N LYS A 244 -1.30 9.06 -19.71
CA LYS A 244 -2.10 8.62 -20.87
C LYS A 244 -1.55 7.38 -21.59
N TYR A 245 -0.26 7.07 -21.45
CA TYR A 245 0.36 5.87 -22.01
C TYR A 245 0.26 4.66 -21.09
N ALA A 246 -0.31 4.81 -19.90
CA ALA A 246 -0.42 3.76 -18.91
C ALA A 246 -1.87 3.31 -18.69
N THR A 247 -2.58 3.03 -19.77
CA THR A 247 -3.92 2.46 -19.67
C THR A 247 -3.87 1.02 -19.13
N ALA A 248 -4.98 0.55 -18.58
CA ALA A 248 -5.10 -0.83 -18.14
C ALA A 248 -4.95 -1.80 -19.32
N GLU A 249 -5.48 -1.45 -20.47
CA GLU A 249 -5.46 -2.24 -21.71
C GLU A 249 -4.04 -2.38 -22.28
N ARG A 250 -3.16 -1.36 -22.11
CA ARG A 250 -1.74 -1.49 -22.46
C ARG A 250 -1.00 -2.38 -21.48
N MET A 251 -1.39 -2.39 -20.22
CA MET A 251 -0.84 -3.36 -19.27
C MET A 251 -1.25 -4.79 -19.62
N VAL A 252 -2.47 -5.01 -20.11
CA VAL A 252 -2.88 -6.31 -20.65
C VAL A 252 -1.95 -6.72 -21.79
N THR A 253 -1.69 -5.83 -22.74
CA THR A 253 -0.76 -6.09 -23.85
C THR A 253 0.64 -6.44 -23.34
N ALA A 254 1.15 -5.71 -22.34
CA ALA A 254 2.46 -5.98 -21.74
C ALA A 254 2.51 -7.39 -21.12
N LEU A 255 1.47 -7.77 -20.36
CA LEU A 255 1.37 -9.08 -19.73
C LEU A 255 1.24 -10.21 -20.75
N LYS A 256 0.44 -10.03 -21.82
CA LYS A 256 0.36 -10.98 -22.94
C LYS A 256 1.69 -11.11 -23.67
N THR A 257 2.43 -10.03 -23.85
CA THR A 257 3.76 -10.05 -24.46
C THR A 257 4.77 -10.84 -23.62
N MET A 258 4.63 -10.82 -22.29
CA MET A 258 5.43 -11.65 -21.37
C MET A 258 5.09 -13.14 -21.43
N GLY A 259 3.96 -13.51 -22.02
CA GLY A 259 3.55 -14.92 -22.18
C GLY A 259 2.46 -15.38 -21.22
N PHE A 260 1.76 -14.51 -20.50
CA PHE A 260 0.60 -14.93 -19.72
C PHE A 260 -0.53 -15.44 -20.63
N ASP A 261 -1.07 -16.61 -20.30
CA ASP A 261 -2.18 -17.23 -21.07
C ASP A 261 -3.48 -16.43 -20.91
N TYR A 262 -3.81 -16.03 -19.69
CA TYR A 262 -5.01 -15.26 -19.38
C TYR A 262 -4.69 -14.04 -18.53
N VAL A 263 -5.25 -12.89 -18.91
CA VAL A 263 -5.10 -11.61 -18.19
C VAL A 263 -6.47 -11.04 -17.86
N PHE A 264 -6.78 -10.98 -16.58
CA PHE A 264 -8.08 -10.55 -16.07
C PHE A 264 -7.98 -9.31 -15.18
N ASP A 265 -9.11 -8.71 -14.89
CA ASP A 265 -9.22 -7.53 -14.01
C ASP A 265 -9.74 -7.93 -12.62
N THR A 266 -9.00 -7.60 -11.57
CA THR A 266 -9.48 -7.75 -10.18
C THR A 266 -10.77 -6.93 -9.93
N ASN A 267 -11.08 -5.95 -10.79
CA ASN A 267 -12.34 -5.21 -10.71
C ASN A 267 -13.56 -6.14 -10.83
N PHE A 268 -13.48 -7.22 -11.61
CA PHE A 268 -14.53 -8.23 -11.65
C PHE A 268 -14.86 -8.78 -10.25
N THR A 269 -13.83 -9.18 -9.51
CA THR A 269 -14.03 -9.71 -8.16
C THR A 269 -14.21 -8.64 -7.09
N ALA A 270 -13.83 -7.39 -7.36
CA ALA A 270 -14.25 -6.28 -6.50
C ALA A 270 -15.78 -6.07 -6.57
N ASP A 271 -16.36 -6.14 -7.77
CA ASP A 271 -17.83 -6.15 -7.94
C ASP A 271 -18.48 -7.36 -7.27
N LEU A 272 -17.87 -8.55 -7.41
CA LEU A 272 -18.32 -9.77 -6.73
C LEU A 272 -18.27 -9.62 -5.20
N THR A 273 -17.19 -9.00 -4.66
CA THR A 273 -17.07 -8.72 -3.22
C THR A 273 -18.20 -7.81 -2.74
N ILE A 274 -18.55 -6.77 -3.50
CA ILE A 274 -19.69 -5.90 -3.16
C ILE A 274 -21.00 -6.68 -3.11
N MET A 275 -21.21 -7.64 -4.00
CA MET A 275 -22.43 -8.46 -3.98
C MET A 275 -22.48 -9.35 -2.74
N GLU A 276 -21.37 -9.96 -2.32
CA GLU A 276 -21.30 -10.78 -1.10
C GLU A 276 -21.33 -9.94 0.17
N GLU A 277 -20.42 -8.96 0.30
CA GLU A 277 -20.29 -8.12 1.50
C GLU A 277 -21.50 -7.20 1.69
N GLY A 278 -22.05 -6.64 0.61
CA GLY A 278 -23.27 -5.85 0.64
C GLY A 278 -24.50 -6.67 1.04
N SER A 279 -24.61 -7.91 0.55
CA SER A 279 -25.67 -8.82 0.96
C SER A 279 -25.51 -9.24 2.44
N GLU A 280 -24.28 -9.51 2.88
CA GLU A 280 -23.97 -9.80 4.29
C GLU A 280 -24.32 -8.61 5.19
N PHE A 281 -23.99 -7.37 4.77
CA PHE A 281 -24.38 -6.18 5.52
C PHE A 281 -25.89 -6.05 5.66
N ILE A 282 -26.66 -6.24 4.58
CA ILE A 282 -28.12 -6.16 4.61
C ILE A 282 -28.70 -7.25 5.51
N GLU A 283 -28.20 -8.49 5.44
CA GLU A 283 -28.63 -9.58 6.33
C GLU A 283 -28.36 -9.23 7.79
N ARG A 284 -27.14 -8.79 8.14
CA ARG A 284 -26.79 -8.36 9.50
C ARG A 284 -27.65 -7.17 9.95
N PHE A 285 -27.85 -6.18 9.07
CA PHE A 285 -28.65 -4.97 9.39
C PHE A 285 -30.11 -5.29 9.66
N THR A 286 -30.70 -6.21 8.90
CA THR A 286 -32.09 -6.68 9.08
C THR A 286 -32.24 -7.50 10.37
N HIS A 287 -31.22 -8.22 10.79
CA HIS A 287 -31.22 -9.08 11.97
C HIS A 287 -30.29 -8.56 13.08
N ARG A 288 -30.28 -7.25 13.34
CA ARG A 288 -29.31 -6.55 14.21
C ARG A 288 -29.02 -7.25 15.54
N ASN A 289 -30.03 -7.84 16.16
CA ASN A 289 -29.90 -8.47 17.48
C ASN A 289 -29.08 -9.78 17.48
N LYS A 290 -28.75 -10.32 16.29
CA LYS A 290 -27.97 -11.55 16.15
C LYS A 290 -26.48 -11.31 15.94
N TYR A 291 -26.08 -10.06 15.68
CA TYR A 291 -24.73 -9.70 15.28
C TYR A 291 -24.12 -8.63 16.17
N HIS A 292 -22.78 -8.59 16.19
CA HIS A 292 -22.02 -7.51 16.82
C HIS A 292 -21.83 -6.34 15.85
N TRP A 293 -21.83 -5.13 16.40
CA TRP A 293 -21.72 -3.89 15.62
C TRP A 293 -20.50 -3.07 16.04
N PRO A 294 -19.95 -2.24 15.12
CA PRO A 294 -20.27 -2.16 13.69
C PRO A 294 -19.79 -3.38 12.90
N MET A 295 -20.30 -3.59 11.67
CA MET A 295 -19.65 -4.47 10.70
C MET A 295 -18.46 -3.76 10.08
N PHE A 296 -17.33 -4.43 9.95
CA PHE A 296 -16.12 -3.92 9.28
C PHE A 296 -15.87 -4.61 7.95
N THR A 297 -15.37 -3.85 6.96
CA THR A 297 -14.82 -4.46 5.73
C THR A 297 -13.63 -5.37 6.06
N SER A 298 -13.38 -6.40 5.25
CA SER A 298 -12.30 -7.37 5.45
C SER A 298 -11.30 -7.49 4.29
N CYS A 299 -11.48 -6.70 3.23
CA CYS A 299 -10.65 -6.79 2.03
C CYS A 299 -9.19 -6.34 2.22
N CYS A 300 -8.86 -5.60 3.31
CA CYS A 300 -7.51 -5.13 3.62
C CYS A 300 -6.80 -6.06 4.62
N PRO A 301 -5.84 -6.92 4.19
CA PRO A 301 -5.18 -7.87 5.10
C PRO A 301 -4.32 -7.20 6.17
N GLY A 302 -3.80 -6.00 5.92
CA GLY A 302 -3.10 -5.22 6.93
C GLY A 302 -4.02 -4.79 8.08
N TRP A 303 -5.26 -4.45 7.77
CA TRP A 303 -6.30 -4.18 8.76
C TRP A 303 -6.71 -5.45 9.52
N VAL A 304 -6.97 -6.56 8.82
CA VAL A 304 -7.34 -7.82 9.45
C VAL A 304 -6.27 -8.27 10.46
N ARG A 305 -4.99 -8.17 10.10
CA ARG A 305 -3.88 -8.45 11.03
C ARG A 305 -3.86 -7.48 12.22
N PHE A 306 -4.15 -6.20 11.98
CA PHE A 306 -4.20 -5.19 13.02
C PHE A 306 -5.31 -5.48 14.04
N VAL A 307 -6.54 -5.71 13.59
CA VAL A 307 -7.65 -5.98 14.51
C VAL A 307 -7.42 -7.26 15.31
N LYS A 308 -6.90 -8.30 14.68
CA LYS A 308 -6.58 -9.57 15.36
C LYS A 308 -5.54 -9.39 16.46
N SER A 309 -4.51 -8.58 16.26
CA SER A 309 -3.44 -8.36 17.25
C SER A 309 -3.77 -7.32 18.29
N GLN A 310 -4.52 -6.26 17.93
CA GLN A 310 -4.71 -5.10 18.81
C GLN A 310 -6.12 -4.99 19.41
N PHE A 311 -7.12 -5.55 18.74
CA PHE A 311 -8.54 -5.49 19.14
C PHE A 311 -9.24 -6.83 18.90
N PRO A 312 -8.75 -7.95 19.47
CA PRO A 312 -9.25 -9.31 19.14
C PRO A 312 -10.73 -9.52 19.45
N ALA A 313 -11.31 -8.74 20.36
CA ALA A 313 -12.74 -8.78 20.66
C ALA A 313 -13.63 -8.42 19.46
N TYR A 314 -13.08 -7.74 18.45
CA TYR A 314 -13.81 -7.30 17.25
C TYR A 314 -13.59 -8.20 16.02
N ILE A 315 -12.93 -9.36 16.15
CA ILE A 315 -12.73 -10.28 15.01
C ILE A 315 -14.09 -10.73 14.43
N GLY A 316 -15.08 -10.99 15.28
CA GLY A 316 -16.43 -11.38 14.86
C GLY A 316 -17.24 -10.26 14.17
N ASN A 317 -16.76 -9.03 14.20
CA ASN A 317 -17.35 -7.89 13.51
C ASN A 317 -16.90 -7.75 12.06
N LEU A 318 -15.81 -8.43 11.66
CA LEU A 318 -15.34 -8.41 10.28
C LEU A 318 -16.37 -9.04 9.35
N SER A 319 -16.45 -8.53 8.12
CA SER A 319 -17.11 -9.26 7.03
C SER A 319 -16.41 -10.60 6.84
N THR A 320 -17.18 -11.65 6.57
CA THR A 320 -16.64 -12.97 6.26
C THR A 320 -16.20 -13.11 4.80
N ALA A 321 -16.53 -12.13 3.93
CA ALA A 321 -16.13 -12.12 2.53
C ALA A 321 -14.60 -12.14 2.39
N LYS A 322 -14.08 -13.02 1.54
CA LYS A 322 -12.68 -12.97 1.10
C LYS A 322 -12.41 -11.65 0.38
N SER A 323 -11.15 -11.24 0.35
CA SER A 323 -10.79 -10.07 -0.46
C SER A 323 -10.96 -10.35 -1.97
N PRO A 324 -11.12 -9.30 -2.81
CA PRO A 324 -11.19 -9.47 -4.28
C PRO A 324 -10.06 -10.34 -4.85
N GLN A 325 -8.83 -10.20 -4.32
CA GLN A 325 -7.70 -11.04 -4.70
C GLN A 325 -7.99 -12.53 -4.50
N GLN A 326 -8.47 -12.90 -3.33
CA GLN A 326 -8.68 -14.31 -2.97
C GLN A 326 -9.95 -14.86 -3.61
N MET A 327 -11.02 -14.05 -3.75
CA MET A 327 -12.20 -14.43 -4.53
C MET A 327 -11.82 -14.75 -5.96
N PHE A 328 -10.92 -13.96 -6.57
CA PHE A 328 -10.45 -14.21 -7.92
C PHE A 328 -9.76 -15.58 -8.04
N GLY A 329 -8.82 -15.87 -7.15
CA GLY A 329 -8.11 -17.15 -7.16
C GLY A 329 -9.07 -18.33 -6.98
N ALA A 330 -10.02 -18.22 -6.04
CA ALA A 330 -11.05 -19.24 -5.83
C ALA A 330 -11.95 -19.45 -7.05
N VAL A 331 -12.37 -18.38 -7.73
CA VAL A 331 -13.19 -18.45 -8.95
C VAL A 331 -12.40 -19.04 -10.12
N VAL A 332 -11.13 -18.66 -10.27
CA VAL A 332 -10.25 -19.22 -11.32
C VAL A 332 -10.03 -20.70 -11.12
N LYS A 333 -9.65 -21.13 -9.91
CA LYS A 333 -9.40 -22.55 -9.61
C LYS A 333 -10.66 -23.42 -9.46
N SER A 334 -11.85 -22.82 -9.65
CA SER A 334 -13.11 -23.55 -9.68
C SER A 334 -13.87 -23.31 -10.99
N TYR A 335 -14.51 -22.16 -11.15
CA TYR A 335 -15.35 -21.85 -12.32
C TYR A 335 -14.56 -21.84 -13.63
N LEU A 336 -13.41 -21.13 -13.68
CA LEU A 336 -12.62 -21.08 -14.91
C LEU A 336 -11.98 -22.44 -15.24
N ALA A 337 -11.54 -23.20 -14.23
CA ALA A 337 -11.04 -24.56 -14.41
C ALA A 337 -12.09 -25.47 -15.06
N ASP A 338 -13.36 -25.38 -14.59
CA ASP A 338 -14.50 -26.11 -15.16
C ASP A 338 -14.76 -25.66 -16.61
N GLN A 339 -14.77 -24.35 -16.89
CA GLN A 339 -14.99 -23.80 -18.23
C GLN A 339 -13.91 -24.25 -19.24
N LEU A 340 -12.67 -24.32 -18.81
CA LEU A 340 -11.54 -24.77 -19.63
C LEU A 340 -11.40 -26.29 -19.68
N ASN A 341 -12.16 -27.03 -18.85
CA ASN A 341 -12.04 -28.47 -18.65
C ASN A 341 -10.60 -28.91 -18.34
N VAL A 342 -9.97 -28.23 -17.37
CA VAL A 342 -8.60 -28.50 -16.93
C VAL A 342 -8.55 -28.77 -15.42
N ASP A 343 -7.52 -29.53 -15.01
CA ASP A 343 -7.22 -29.70 -13.58
C ASP A 343 -6.87 -28.34 -12.95
N PRO A 344 -7.54 -27.91 -11.87
CA PRO A 344 -7.22 -26.66 -11.16
C PRO A 344 -5.74 -26.51 -10.79
N LYS A 345 -5.01 -27.60 -10.56
CA LYS A 345 -3.56 -27.60 -10.24
C LYS A 345 -2.67 -27.12 -11.38
N LYS A 346 -3.17 -27.16 -12.62
CA LYS A 346 -2.46 -26.61 -13.78
C LYS A 346 -2.57 -25.09 -13.87
N LEU A 347 -3.56 -24.48 -13.21
CA LEU A 347 -3.75 -23.05 -13.20
C LEU A 347 -2.81 -22.41 -12.16
N PHE A 348 -1.92 -21.58 -12.65
CA PHE A 348 -1.00 -20.80 -11.80
C PHE A 348 -1.47 -19.35 -11.73
N VAL A 349 -2.03 -18.98 -10.58
CA VAL A 349 -2.69 -17.69 -10.37
C VAL A 349 -1.70 -16.66 -9.82
N VAL A 350 -1.48 -15.60 -10.58
CA VAL A 350 -0.63 -14.45 -10.21
C VAL A 350 -1.50 -13.24 -9.93
N SER A 351 -1.26 -12.56 -8.82
CA SER A 351 -1.94 -11.30 -8.47
C SER A 351 -0.96 -10.14 -8.52
N ILE A 352 -1.27 -9.08 -9.28
CA ILE A 352 -0.50 -7.83 -9.28
C ILE A 352 -1.22 -6.83 -8.36
N MET A 353 -0.57 -6.49 -7.24
CA MET A 353 -1.18 -5.76 -6.14
C MET A 353 -0.35 -4.53 -5.71
N PRO A 354 -0.98 -3.43 -5.29
CA PRO A 354 -0.27 -2.27 -4.72
C PRO A 354 0.21 -2.51 -3.28
N CYS A 355 0.29 -3.74 -2.82
CA CYS A 355 0.27 -4.10 -1.40
C CYS A 355 1.24 -5.23 -1.07
N THR A 356 2.01 -5.09 0.01
CA THR A 356 2.88 -6.16 0.53
C THR A 356 2.13 -7.14 1.45
N ALA A 357 1.11 -6.67 2.18
CA ALA A 357 0.31 -7.54 3.04
C ALA A 357 -0.50 -8.60 2.26
N LYS A 358 -0.80 -8.36 0.98
CA LYS A 358 -1.43 -9.34 0.08
C LYS A 358 -0.57 -10.59 -0.16
N LYS A 359 0.77 -10.47 -0.07
CA LYS A 359 1.66 -11.63 -0.08
C LYS A 359 1.45 -12.53 1.14
N ALA A 360 1.27 -11.92 2.32
CA ALA A 360 0.95 -12.67 3.55
C ALA A 360 -0.44 -13.29 3.49
N GLU A 361 -1.42 -12.58 2.95
CA GLU A 361 -2.80 -13.07 2.81
C GLU A 361 -2.86 -14.34 1.96
N ALA A 362 -2.17 -14.38 0.82
CA ALA A 362 -2.13 -15.56 -0.06
C ALA A 362 -1.54 -16.81 0.64
N GLY A 363 -0.70 -16.62 1.66
CA GLY A 363 -0.13 -17.70 2.46
C GLY A 363 -1.00 -18.22 3.61
N LEU A 364 -2.16 -17.60 3.88
CA LEU A 364 -2.99 -17.99 5.02
C LEU A 364 -3.63 -19.39 4.82
N PRO A 365 -3.80 -20.17 5.88
CA PRO A 365 -4.39 -21.51 5.80
C PRO A 365 -5.87 -21.49 5.39
N THR A 366 -6.56 -20.36 5.56
CA THR A 366 -7.97 -20.17 5.20
C THR A 366 -8.17 -19.65 3.76
N MET A 367 -7.09 -19.38 3.04
CA MET A 367 -7.12 -18.92 1.63
C MET A 367 -6.70 -20.06 0.70
N ARG A 368 -7.42 -21.17 0.80
CA ARG A 368 -7.15 -22.41 0.07
C ARG A 368 -8.45 -23.07 -0.37
N ASN A 369 -8.36 -23.89 -1.43
CA ASN A 369 -9.44 -24.77 -1.85
C ASN A 369 -9.57 -25.99 -0.92
N ALA A 370 -10.54 -26.85 -1.20
CA ALA A 370 -10.80 -28.05 -0.40
C ALA A 370 -9.64 -29.08 -0.43
N GLU A 371 -8.84 -29.08 -1.48
CA GLU A 371 -7.67 -29.94 -1.69
C GLU A 371 -6.40 -29.38 -0.98
N GLY A 372 -6.49 -28.19 -0.41
CA GLY A 372 -5.39 -27.51 0.28
C GLY A 372 -4.47 -26.70 -0.63
N ASP A 373 -4.78 -26.55 -1.93
CA ASP A 373 -4.04 -25.69 -2.84
C ASP A 373 -4.38 -24.21 -2.57
N PRO A 374 -3.41 -23.28 -2.66
CA PRO A 374 -3.68 -21.86 -2.43
C PRO A 374 -4.64 -21.31 -3.50
N ASP A 375 -5.53 -20.39 -3.11
CA ASP A 375 -6.38 -19.67 -4.07
C ASP A 375 -5.50 -18.86 -5.05
N VAL A 376 -4.47 -18.19 -4.55
CA VAL A 376 -3.49 -17.41 -5.32
C VAL A 376 -2.09 -17.96 -5.07
N ASP A 377 -1.36 -18.29 -6.13
CA ASP A 377 -0.03 -18.92 -6.03
C ASP A 377 1.08 -17.89 -5.77
N VAL A 378 1.03 -16.74 -6.42
CA VAL A 378 2.03 -15.67 -6.27
C VAL A 378 1.38 -14.29 -6.27
N VAL A 379 1.90 -13.39 -5.42
CA VAL A 379 1.53 -11.98 -5.42
C VAL A 379 2.74 -11.14 -5.77
N LEU A 380 2.64 -10.36 -6.85
CA LEU A 380 3.62 -9.36 -7.25
C LEU A 380 3.13 -7.96 -6.81
N THR A 381 4.05 -7.14 -6.35
CA THR A 381 3.78 -5.71 -6.16
C THR A 381 3.83 -4.95 -7.49
N THR A 382 3.29 -3.72 -7.53
CA THR A 382 3.44 -2.82 -8.69
C THR A 382 4.93 -2.61 -9.04
N ARG A 383 5.81 -2.57 -8.05
CA ARG A 383 7.27 -2.43 -8.27
C ARG A 383 7.88 -3.67 -8.93
N GLU A 384 7.45 -4.87 -8.54
CA GLU A 384 7.96 -6.13 -9.10
C GLU A 384 7.56 -6.28 -10.55
N ILE A 385 6.29 -6.07 -10.91
CA ILE A 385 5.84 -6.22 -12.30
C ILE A 385 6.51 -5.19 -13.23
N VAL A 386 6.73 -3.97 -12.76
CA VAL A 386 7.46 -2.96 -13.55
C VAL A 386 8.92 -3.35 -13.78
N ARG A 387 9.57 -4.00 -12.78
CA ARG A 387 10.92 -4.58 -12.98
C ARG A 387 10.91 -5.67 -14.04
N MET A 388 9.90 -6.55 -14.05
CA MET A 388 9.74 -7.58 -15.08
C MET A 388 9.56 -6.95 -16.46
N PHE A 389 8.67 -5.96 -16.62
CA PHE A 389 8.50 -5.23 -17.90
C PHE A 389 9.81 -4.62 -18.41
N ARG A 390 10.62 -4.06 -17.51
CA ARG A 390 11.94 -3.54 -17.88
C ARG A 390 12.92 -4.65 -18.29
N GLY A 391 12.89 -5.78 -17.60
CA GLY A 391 13.70 -6.97 -17.95
C GLY A 391 13.38 -7.48 -19.36
N GLU A 392 12.11 -7.49 -19.72
CA GLU A 392 11.59 -7.87 -21.04
C GLU A 392 11.66 -6.73 -22.07
N GLN A 393 12.23 -5.58 -21.71
CA GLN A 393 12.36 -4.38 -22.58
C GLN A 393 11.02 -3.88 -23.13
N ILE A 394 9.94 -4.09 -22.41
CA ILE A 394 8.60 -3.64 -22.79
C ILE A 394 8.49 -2.14 -22.61
N ASN A 395 8.19 -1.42 -23.69
CA ASN A 395 7.96 0.02 -23.67
C ASN A 395 6.45 0.34 -23.77
N PRO A 396 5.82 0.81 -22.68
CA PRO A 396 4.38 1.10 -22.68
C PRO A 396 3.93 2.13 -23.71
N ALA A 397 4.81 3.03 -24.13
CA ALA A 397 4.46 4.09 -25.09
C ALA A 397 4.11 3.58 -26.50
N VAL A 398 4.63 2.40 -26.87
CA VAL A 398 4.44 1.82 -28.21
C VAL A 398 3.46 0.64 -28.22
N LEU A 399 2.97 0.22 -27.06
CA LEU A 399 2.00 -0.88 -27.00
C LEU A 399 0.63 -0.46 -27.54
N SER A 400 0.00 -1.35 -28.27
CA SER A 400 -1.45 -1.28 -28.56
C SER A 400 -2.26 -1.58 -27.30
N GLU A 401 -3.52 -1.22 -27.32
CA GLU A 401 -4.47 -1.56 -26.27
C GLU A 401 -5.16 -2.88 -26.58
N THR A 402 -5.10 -3.83 -25.62
CA THR A 402 -5.78 -5.12 -25.69
C THR A 402 -6.78 -5.21 -24.55
N PRO A 403 -8.05 -5.59 -24.79
CA PRO A 403 -9.00 -5.78 -23.71
C PRO A 403 -8.60 -6.96 -22.82
N PHE A 404 -9.09 -6.96 -21.58
CA PHE A 404 -8.99 -8.12 -20.71
C PHE A 404 -9.67 -9.34 -21.31
N ASP A 405 -9.22 -10.52 -20.93
CA ASP A 405 -9.85 -11.78 -21.34
C ASP A 405 -11.25 -11.94 -20.69
N SER A 406 -12.11 -12.69 -21.35
CA SER A 406 -13.45 -13.06 -20.86
C SER A 406 -13.41 -14.49 -20.30
N PRO A 407 -14.24 -14.84 -19.29
CA PRO A 407 -15.39 -14.07 -18.75
C PRO A 407 -15.09 -13.22 -17.50
N LEU A 408 -13.85 -13.17 -16.98
CA LEU A 408 -13.51 -12.55 -15.68
C LEU A 408 -12.79 -11.19 -15.84
N GLY A 409 -12.92 -10.54 -17.00
CA GLY A 409 -12.18 -9.34 -17.34
C GLY A 409 -12.96 -8.03 -17.24
N PHE A 410 -14.27 -8.08 -17.05
CA PHE A 410 -15.07 -6.86 -16.98
C PHE A 410 -15.28 -6.41 -15.53
N GLY A 411 -15.01 -5.12 -15.26
CA GLY A 411 -15.28 -4.47 -14.00
C GLY A 411 -15.98 -3.12 -14.18
N THR A 412 -16.76 -2.73 -13.18
CA THR A 412 -17.51 -1.46 -13.18
C THR A 412 -16.67 -0.30 -12.61
N GLY A 413 -17.18 0.93 -12.74
CA GLY A 413 -16.60 2.10 -12.08
C GLY A 413 -16.56 1.96 -10.54
N ALA A 414 -17.57 1.31 -9.96
CA ALA A 414 -17.60 1.01 -8.53
C ALA A 414 -16.43 0.11 -8.08
N ALA A 415 -16.01 -0.84 -8.91
CA ALA A 415 -14.87 -1.69 -8.63
C ALA A 415 -13.53 -0.92 -8.71
N VAL A 416 -13.40 0.00 -9.65
CA VAL A 416 -12.18 0.80 -9.83
C VAL A 416 -11.85 1.61 -8.59
N VAL A 417 -12.86 2.21 -7.94
CA VAL A 417 -12.64 3.08 -6.78
C VAL A 417 -12.21 2.34 -5.51
N PHE A 418 -12.24 0.99 -5.47
CA PHE A 418 -11.67 0.20 -4.37
C PHE A 418 -10.21 0.57 -4.06
N GLY A 419 -9.49 1.09 -5.05
CA GLY A 419 -8.12 1.53 -4.88
C GLY A 419 -7.94 2.80 -4.04
N ALA A 420 -8.98 3.60 -3.86
CA ALA A 420 -8.98 4.84 -3.09
C ALA A 420 -9.70 4.67 -1.74
N THR A 421 -9.30 5.45 -0.73
CA THR A 421 -10.01 5.46 0.57
C THR A 421 -11.44 5.99 0.39
N GLY A 422 -12.40 5.29 0.96
CA GLY A 422 -13.85 5.54 0.80
C GLY A 422 -14.46 4.87 -0.42
N GLY A 423 -13.66 4.25 -1.29
CA GLY A 423 -14.14 3.64 -2.52
C GLY A 423 -14.93 2.35 -2.29
N VAL A 424 -14.53 1.53 -1.32
CA VAL A 424 -15.28 0.32 -0.95
C VAL A 424 -16.63 0.70 -0.36
N MET A 425 -16.63 1.68 0.56
CA MET A 425 -17.86 2.19 1.17
C MET A 425 -18.82 2.78 0.13
N ASP A 426 -18.30 3.62 -0.77
CA ASP A 426 -19.09 4.23 -1.85
C ASP A 426 -19.73 3.14 -2.73
N ALA A 427 -18.95 2.14 -3.17
CA ALA A 427 -19.45 1.02 -3.97
C ALA A 427 -20.48 0.17 -3.23
N ALA A 428 -20.25 -0.11 -1.94
CA ALA A 428 -21.17 -0.88 -1.10
C ALA A 428 -22.49 -0.14 -0.90
N LEU A 429 -22.45 1.16 -0.60
CA LEU A 429 -23.66 1.97 -0.43
C LEU A 429 -24.49 2.08 -1.72
N ARG A 430 -23.84 2.23 -2.88
CA ARG A 430 -24.51 2.21 -4.19
C ARG A 430 -25.30 0.92 -4.40
N SER A 431 -24.69 -0.22 -4.14
CA SER A 431 -25.34 -1.53 -4.37
C SER A 431 -26.32 -1.88 -3.25
N ALA A 432 -26.04 -1.54 -1.98
CA ALA A 432 -26.98 -1.74 -0.87
C ALA A 432 -28.27 -0.93 -1.09
N TYR A 433 -28.17 0.31 -1.58
CA TYR A 433 -29.35 1.10 -1.94
C TYR A 433 -30.22 0.39 -2.98
N TYR A 434 -29.58 -0.14 -4.05
CA TYR A 434 -30.31 -0.91 -5.08
C TYR A 434 -30.94 -2.19 -4.53
N LEU A 435 -30.20 -2.96 -3.74
CA LEU A 435 -30.68 -4.24 -3.19
C LEU A 435 -31.90 -4.07 -2.29
N VAL A 436 -32.01 -2.91 -1.61
CA VAL A 436 -33.16 -2.60 -0.75
C VAL A 436 -34.33 -1.98 -1.53
N THR A 437 -34.03 -1.07 -2.48
CA THR A 437 -35.07 -0.25 -3.11
C THR A 437 -35.50 -0.73 -4.49
N GLY A 438 -34.69 -1.60 -5.13
CA GLY A 438 -34.85 -2.00 -6.54
C GLY A 438 -34.54 -0.89 -7.55
N LYS A 439 -33.95 0.23 -7.12
CA LYS A 439 -33.63 1.39 -7.96
C LYS A 439 -32.19 1.85 -7.74
N ASN A 440 -31.51 2.27 -8.80
CA ASN A 440 -30.19 2.87 -8.67
C ASN A 440 -30.28 4.24 -7.98
N PRO A 441 -29.35 4.54 -7.06
CA PRO A 441 -29.15 5.90 -6.59
C PRO A 441 -28.46 6.76 -7.65
N ASP A 442 -28.33 8.05 -7.41
CA ASP A 442 -27.30 8.83 -8.11
C ASP A 442 -25.91 8.25 -7.78
N PRO A 443 -25.06 7.93 -8.78
CA PRO A 443 -23.73 7.38 -8.54
C PRO A 443 -22.85 8.24 -7.64
N ASP A 444 -23.14 9.53 -7.52
CA ASP A 444 -22.38 10.47 -6.69
C ASP A 444 -23.11 10.83 -5.37
N ALA A 445 -24.23 10.17 -5.04
CA ALA A 445 -24.99 10.41 -3.81
C ALA A 445 -24.17 10.22 -2.52
N PHE A 446 -23.14 9.38 -2.57
CA PHE A 446 -22.33 8.99 -1.40
C PHE A 446 -20.97 9.67 -1.32
N HIS A 447 -20.79 10.82 -2.02
CA HIS A 447 -19.50 11.53 -2.09
C HIS A 447 -18.93 11.94 -0.71
N ALA A 448 -19.74 12.02 0.35
CA ALA A 448 -19.30 12.38 1.70
C ALA A 448 -18.26 11.40 2.29
N VAL A 449 -18.16 10.15 1.78
CA VAL A 449 -17.15 9.19 2.21
C VAL A 449 -15.83 9.30 1.44
N ARG A 450 -15.76 10.18 0.41
CA ARG A 450 -14.57 10.39 -0.44
C ARG A 450 -13.60 11.39 0.19
N GLY A 451 -12.39 11.48 -0.34
CA GLY A 451 -11.36 12.44 0.09
C GLY A 451 -10.26 11.82 0.93
N MET A 452 -9.24 12.61 1.27
CA MET A 452 -7.99 12.15 1.89
C MET A 452 -7.99 12.20 3.43
N ASP A 453 -9.04 12.73 4.06
CA ASP A 453 -9.14 12.74 5.52
C ASP A 453 -9.03 11.31 6.06
N SER A 454 -8.18 11.13 7.06
CA SER A 454 -7.86 9.80 7.59
C SER A 454 -9.01 9.15 8.37
N TRP A 455 -10.00 9.92 8.81
CA TRP A 455 -11.24 9.48 9.42
C TRP A 455 -12.38 10.37 8.94
N LYS A 456 -13.36 9.78 8.26
CA LYS A 456 -14.56 10.41 7.71
C LYS A 456 -15.79 9.70 8.23
N GLU A 457 -16.86 10.44 8.46
CA GLU A 457 -18.13 9.93 8.94
C GLU A 457 -19.26 10.45 8.04
N ALA A 458 -20.24 9.62 7.81
CA ALA A 458 -21.44 10.01 7.07
C ALA A 458 -22.67 9.24 7.58
N LYS A 459 -23.82 9.85 7.35
CA LYS A 459 -25.12 9.25 7.60
C LYS A 459 -25.97 9.35 6.34
N PHE A 460 -26.49 8.22 5.92
CA PHE A 460 -27.32 8.13 4.72
C PHE A 460 -28.66 7.50 5.06
N THR A 461 -29.75 8.04 4.50
CA THR A 461 -31.08 7.44 4.64
C THR A 461 -31.36 6.57 3.40
N ILE A 462 -31.54 5.27 3.62
CA ILE A 462 -31.91 4.32 2.57
C ILE A 462 -33.40 4.04 2.68
N PRO A 463 -34.23 4.37 1.66
CA PRO A 463 -35.66 4.11 1.69
C PRO A 463 -35.97 2.62 1.95
N GLY A 464 -36.77 2.34 2.96
CA GLY A 464 -37.11 0.97 3.36
C GLY A 464 -36.15 0.31 4.37
N ALA A 465 -34.91 0.84 4.55
CA ALA A 465 -33.97 0.35 5.56
C ALA A 465 -33.77 1.37 6.71
N GLY A 466 -34.01 2.66 6.46
CA GLY A 466 -33.78 3.73 7.44
C GLY A 466 -32.40 4.35 7.36
N ASP A 467 -31.92 4.88 8.48
CA ASP A 467 -30.63 5.56 8.56
C ASP A 467 -29.49 4.58 8.76
N VAL A 468 -28.44 4.72 7.94
CA VAL A 468 -27.20 3.96 8.00
C VAL A 468 -26.06 4.93 8.34
N ARG A 469 -25.37 4.66 9.44
CA ARG A 469 -24.22 5.44 9.91
C ARG A 469 -22.94 4.72 9.52
N VAL A 470 -22.08 5.42 8.79
CA VAL A 470 -20.86 4.82 8.26
C VAL A 470 -19.62 5.62 8.66
N ALA A 471 -18.49 4.93 8.74
CA ALA A 471 -17.19 5.57 8.86
C ALA A 471 -16.20 4.98 7.86
N VAL A 472 -15.26 5.82 7.42
CA VAL A 472 -14.14 5.43 6.57
C VAL A 472 -12.86 5.87 7.24
N VAL A 473 -11.93 4.93 7.47
CA VAL A 473 -10.62 5.25 8.03
C VAL A 473 -9.50 4.72 7.17
N SER A 474 -8.43 5.51 7.05
CA SER A 474 -7.19 5.14 6.38
C SER A 474 -5.99 5.48 7.27
N SER A 475 -5.00 4.60 7.31
CA SER A 475 -3.91 4.42 8.26
C SER A 475 -4.32 3.70 9.55
N LEU A 476 -3.39 2.89 10.08
CA LEU A 476 -3.68 2.14 11.33
C LEU A 476 -3.70 3.04 12.57
N GLY A 477 -3.03 4.19 12.53
CA GLY A 477 -3.13 5.17 13.62
C GLY A 477 -4.51 5.82 13.72
N ALA A 478 -5.12 6.21 12.60
CA ALA A 478 -6.50 6.67 12.58
C ALA A 478 -7.48 5.55 12.96
N THR A 479 -7.21 4.33 12.47
CA THR A 479 -7.97 3.13 12.84
C THR A 479 -7.94 2.89 14.36
N ARG A 480 -6.77 3.01 15.00
CA ARG A 480 -6.66 2.86 16.47
C ARG A 480 -7.50 3.90 17.22
N LYS A 481 -7.53 5.14 16.74
CA LYS A 481 -8.36 6.19 17.33
C LYS A 481 -9.85 5.85 17.21
N LEU A 482 -10.30 5.45 16.03
CA LEU A 482 -11.68 5.00 15.81
C LEU A 482 -12.03 3.81 16.70
N MET A 483 -11.19 2.77 16.75
CA MET A 483 -11.46 1.57 17.55
C MET A 483 -11.54 1.87 19.04
N ASN A 484 -10.70 2.79 19.54
CA ASN A 484 -10.78 3.24 20.94
C ASN A 484 -12.08 4.01 21.20
N ALA A 485 -12.53 4.88 20.29
CA ALA A 485 -13.78 5.62 20.42
C ALA A 485 -15.00 4.66 20.39
N ILE A 486 -14.98 3.63 19.52
CA ILE A 486 -16.01 2.58 19.51
C ILE A 486 -16.01 1.80 20.84
N ALA A 487 -14.85 1.39 21.32
CA ALA A 487 -14.72 0.64 22.58
C ALA A 487 -15.15 1.48 23.81
N ALA A 488 -14.96 2.80 23.77
CA ALA A 488 -15.41 3.73 24.80
C ALA A 488 -16.91 4.07 24.69
N GLY A 489 -17.59 3.67 23.62
CA GLY A 489 -19.00 4.02 23.35
C GLY A 489 -19.21 5.49 22.97
N GLU A 490 -18.15 6.18 22.53
CA GLU A 490 -18.20 7.59 22.11
C GLU A 490 -18.82 7.75 20.72
N VAL A 491 -18.69 6.74 19.86
CA VAL A 491 -19.23 6.69 18.51
C VAL A 491 -19.90 5.35 18.23
N ASP A 492 -20.87 5.37 17.33
CA ASP A 492 -21.66 4.19 16.97
C ASP A 492 -21.94 4.21 15.46
N TYR A 493 -21.54 3.15 14.76
CA TYR A 493 -21.67 2.97 13.32
C TYR A 493 -22.35 1.64 12.97
N ASP A 494 -22.88 1.57 11.77
CA ASP A 494 -23.46 0.37 11.22
C ASP A 494 -22.44 -0.33 10.31
N PHE A 495 -21.67 0.43 9.49
CA PHE A 495 -20.68 -0.12 8.60
C PHE A 495 -19.41 0.76 8.58
N VAL A 496 -18.25 0.13 8.62
CA VAL A 496 -16.95 0.83 8.68
C VAL A 496 -15.98 0.26 7.65
N GLU A 497 -15.51 1.13 6.74
CA GLU A 497 -14.38 0.81 5.87
C GLU A 497 -13.07 1.09 6.58
N VAL A 498 -12.15 0.12 6.57
CA VAL A 498 -10.80 0.29 7.13
C VAL A 498 -9.72 -0.08 6.13
N MET A 499 -8.85 0.87 5.83
CA MET A 499 -7.64 0.69 5.04
C MET A 499 -6.38 0.94 5.86
N ALA A 500 -5.44 -0.03 5.86
CA ALA A 500 -4.19 0.08 6.63
C ALA A 500 -3.25 1.18 6.12
N CYS A 501 -3.31 1.50 4.83
CA CYS A 501 -2.43 2.49 4.21
C CYS A 501 -3.08 3.87 4.18
N PRO A 502 -2.34 4.97 4.41
CA PRO A 502 -2.84 6.32 4.17
C PRO A 502 -3.33 6.48 2.72
N GLY A 503 -4.56 7.02 2.55
CA GLY A 503 -5.19 7.19 1.24
C GLY A 503 -5.69 5.90 0.57
N GLY A 504 -5.70 4.75 1.27
CA GLY A 504 -6.13 3.45 0.74
C GLY A 504 -5.04 2.73 -0.06
N CYS A 505 -5.44 1.87 -0.99
CA CYS A 505 -4.52 1.08 -1.81
C CYS A 505 -3.68 1.93 -2.78
N ALA A 506 -4.14 3.14 -3.14
CA ALA A 506 -3.37 4.13 -3.89
C ALA A 506 -2.06 4.52 -3.18
N GLY A 507 -2.06 4.56 -1.82
CA GLY A 507 -0.88 4.72 -0.96
C GLY A 507 -0.25 3.40 -0.50
N GLY A 508 -0.53 2.30 -1.17
CA GLY A 508 -0.13 0.95 -0.76
C GLY A 508 1.37 0.72 -0.70
N GLY A 509 1.82 -0.16 0.22
CA GLY A 509 3.23 -0.48 0.44
C GLY A 509 3.95 -1.13 -0.75
N GLY A 510 3.22 -1.59 -1.78
CA GLY A 510 3.74 -2.15 -3.03
C GLY A 510 3.81 -1.17 -4.20
N GLN A 511 3.34 0.08 -4.02
CA GLN A 511 3.33 1.12 -5.05
C GLN A 511 4.73 1.71 -5.33
N PRO A 512 4.94 2.34 -6.51
CA PRO A 512 6.15 3.10 -6.82
C PRO A 512 6.54 4.09 -5.70
N ILE A 513 7.84 4.22 -5.47
CA ILE A 513 8.37 5.06 -4.39
C ILE A 513 8.94 6.35 -4.97
N HIS A 514 8.43 7.48 -4.48
CA HIS A 514 8.96 8.82 -4.72
C HIS A 514 9.48 9.35 -3.37
N ASP A 515 10.79 9.57 -3.27
CA ASP A 515 11.40 9.92 -1.97
C ASP A 515 10.78 11.20 -1.38
N SER A 516 10.20 11.07 -0.19
CA SER A 516 9.56 12.17 0.56
C SER A 516 8.36 12.84 -0.16
N VAL A 517 7.77 12.20 -1.17
CA VAL A 517 6.56 12.67 -1.87
C VAL A 517 5.46 11.63 -1.75
N GLU A 518 4.31 12.04 -1.21
CA GLU A 518 3.12 11.18 -1.08
C GLU A 518 2.24 11.29 -2.34
N MET A 519 2.01 10.15 -3.00
CA MET A 519 1.27 10.08 -4.27
C MET A 519 -0.15 9.54 -4.12
N ALA A 520 -0.58 9.21 -2.90
CA ALA A 520 -1.87 8.55 -2.68
C ALA A 520 -3.07 9.39 -3.19
N ALA A 521 -3.03 10.70 -2.99
CA ALA A 521 -4.09 11.62 -3.44
C ALA A 521 -4.21 11.64 -4.97
N SER A 522 -3.11 11.92 -5.66
CA SER A 522 -3.11 12.01 -7.13
C SER A 522 -3.49 10.69 -7.80
N ARG A 523 -3.04 9.55 -7.25
CA ARG A 523 -3.44 8.22 -7.73
C ARG A 523 -4.91 7.94 -7.43
N GLY A 524 -5.42 8.37 -6.29
CA GLY A 524 -6.83 8.29 -5.94
C GLY A 524 -7.70 9.07 -6.92
N ASP A 525 -7.31 10.30 -7.27
CA ASP A 525 -8.01 11.14 -8.25
C ASP A 525 -8.10 10.47 -9.62
N VAL A 526 -7.05 9.76 -10.06
CA VAL A 526 -7.11 8.96 -11.30
C VAL A 526 -8.22 7.91 -11.23
N LEU A 527 -8.35 7.19 -10.12
CA LEU A 527 -9.37 6.15 -9.96
C LEU A 527 -10.78 6.74 -9.94
N TRP A 528 -11.01 7.83 -9.21
CA TRP A 528 -12.29 8.54 -9.20
C TRP A 528 -12.67 9.08 -10.59
N ASN A 529 -11.71 9.56 -11.35
CA ASN A 529 -11.93 10.01 -12.73
C ASN A 529 -12.29 8.85 -13.67
N ILE A 530 -11.69 7.67 -13.49
CA ILE A 530 -12.05 6.48 -14.26
C ILE A 530 -13.51 6.10 -13.96
N ASP A 531 -13.92 6.01 -12.67
CA ASP A 531 -15.32 5.73 -12.31
C ASP A 531 -16.29 6.71 -12.97
N LYS A 532 -15.99 8.02 -12.85
CA LYS A 532 -16.84 9.07 -13.42
C LYS A 532 -17.08 8.93 -14.92
N ASN A 533 -16.08 8.42 -15.65
CA ASN A 533 -16.12 8.26 -17.10
C ASN A 533 -16.53 6.85 -17.55
N THR A 534 -16.74 5.91 -16.62
CA THR A 534 -17.19 4.55 -16.92
C THR A 534 -18.70 4.51 -17.10
N LYS A 535 -19.18 3.76 -18.13
CA LYS A 535 -20.62 3.67 -18.42
C LYS A 535 -21.41 2.93 -17.36
N VAL A 536 -20.84 1.85 -16.81
CA VAL A 536 -21.44 1.02 -15.75
C VAL A 536 -20.76 1.36 -14.43
N ARG A 537 -21.48 2.02 -13.53
CA ARG A 537 -20.94 2.55 -12.28
C ARG A 537 -21.43 1.81 -11.03
N PHE A 538 -22.13 0.69 -11.20
CA PHE A 538 -22.74 -0.08 -10.12
C PHE A 538 -22.30 -1.54 -10.19
N SER A 539 -21.82 -2.11 -9.09
CA SER A 539 -21.33 -3.50 -9.05
C SER A 539 -22.42 -4.52 -9.37
N HIS A 540 -23.66 -4.29 -8.95
CA HIS A 540 -24.81 -5.16 -9.24
C HIS A 540 -25.23 -5.17 -10.72
N GLU A 541 -24.74 -4.24 -11.55
CA GLU A 541 -24.95 -4.18 -12.99
C GLU A 541 -23.86 -4.91 -13.80
N ASN A 542 -22.83 -5.45 -13.13
CA ASN A 542 -21.79 -6.22 -13.79
C ASN A 542 -22.39 -7.52 -14.35
N LYS A 543 -22.49 -7.61 -15.68
CA LYS A 543 -23.12 -8.74 -16.37
C LYS A 543 -22.36 -10.06 -16.20
N ASP A 544 -21.03 -9.98 -16.08
CA ASP A 544 -20.20 -11.18 -15.89
C ASP A 544 -20.36 -11.73 -14.48
N VAL A 545 -20.49 -10.85 -13.47
CA VAL A 545 -20.85 -11.25 -12.10
C VAL A 545 -22.25 -11.86 -12.04
N GLN A 546 -23.23 -11.25 -12.73
CA GLN A 546 -24.58 -11.81 -12.81
C GLN A 546 -24.59 -13.19 -13.50
N ALA A 547 -23.79 -13.36 -14.57
CA ALA A 547 -23.64 -14.64 -15.25
C ALA A 547 -23.01 -15.69 -14.33
N LEU A 548 -21.95 -15.34 -13.59
CA LEU A 548 -21.32 -16.21 -12.62
C LEU A 548 -22.29 -16.71 -11.54
N TYR A 549 -23.15 -15.82 -11.01
CA TYR A 549 -24.19 -16.26 -10.09
C TYR A 549 -25.20 -17.19 -10.76
N LYS A 550 -25.72 -16.83 -11.91
CA LYS A 550 -26.71 -17.63 -12.62
C LYS A 550 -26.21 -19.02 -12.98
N GLU A 551 -24.97 -19.11 -13.45
CA GLU A 551 -24.43 -20.37 -14.01
C GLU A 551 -23.78 -21.24 -12.92
N TYR A 552 -23.13 -20.62 -11.93
CA TYR A 552 -22.23 -21.34 -11.02
C TYR A 552 -22.54 -21.16 -9.52
N LEU A 553 -22.55 -19.92 -9.01
CA LEU A 553 -22.70 -19.64 -7.57
C LEU A 553 -24.16 -19.70 -7.08
N ARG A 554 -25.12 -19.52 -7.97
CA ARG A 554 -26.58 -19.46 -7.76
C ARG A 554 -27.05 -18.12 -7.20
N GLN A 555 -26.66 -17.74 -6.00
CA GLN A 555 -27.08 -16.49 -5.35
C GLN A 555 -26.01 -16.02 -4.34
N PRO A 556 -25.97 -14.71 -4.03
CA PRO A 556 -25.15 -14.21 -2.94
C PRO A 556 -25.46 -14.91 -1.62
N LEU A 557 -24.43 -15.14 -0.79
CA LEU A 557 -24.49 -15.87 0.49
C LEU A 557 -25.02 -17.31 0.38
N GLY A 558 -25.23 -17.83 -0.86
CA GLY A 558 -25.63 -19.22 -1.08
C GLY A 558 -24.51 -20.19 -0.67
N HIS A 559 -24.86 -21.46 -0.45
CA HIS A 559 -23.90 -22.46 0.03
C HIS A 559 -22.59 -22.49 -0.78
N LYS A 560 -22.67 -22.49 -2.13
CA LYS A 560 -21.47 -22.52 -2.99
C LYS A 560 -20.70 -21.21 -2.94
N ALA A 561 -21.38 -20.06 -2.94
CA ALA A 561 -20.77 -18.76 -2.76
C ALA A 561 -20.05 -18.68 -1.41
N HIS A 562 -20.72 -19.11 -0.33
CA HIS A 562 -20.13 -19.11 1.01
C HIS A 562 -18.88 -20.00 1.10
N THR A 563 -18.89 -21.19 0.49
CA THR A 563 -17.74 -22.10 0.50
C THR A 563 -16.51 -21.52 -0.24
N LEU A 564 -16.73 -20.83 -1.37
CA LEU A 564 -15.65 -20.34 -2.22
C LEU A 564 -15.19 -18.93 -1.85
N LEU A 565 -16.14 -18.06 -1.49
CA LEU A 565 -15.92 -16.61 -1.41
C LEU A 565 -15.85 -16.07 0.02
N HIS A 566 -16.11 -16.90 1.03
CA HIS A 566 -16.03 -16.49 2.43
C HIS A 566 -14.89 -17.18 3.17
N THR A 567 -14.51 -16.64 4.32
CA THR A 567 -13.39 -17.12 5.12
C THR A 567 -13.71 -17.06 6.62
N ASP A 568 -13.10 -17.95 7.39
CA ASP A 568 -13.11 -17.91 8.85
C ASP A 568 -11.89 -17.13 9.36
N HIS A 569 -12.13 -15.93 9.89
CA HIS A 569 -11.06 -15.13 10.50
C HIS A 569 -10.50 -15.73 11.80
N PHE A 570 -11.16 -16.69 12.42
CA PHE A 570 -10.65 -17.42 13.59
C PHE A 570 -9.75 -18.61 13.18
N GLY A 571 -9.77 -19.04 11.91
CA GLY A 571 -9.03 -20.20 11.40
C GLY A 571 -7.50 -20.02 11.34
N TRP A 572 -6.97 -18.88 11.75
CA TRP A 572 -5.54 -18.62 11.87
C TRP A 572 -5.24 -17.62 12.99
N LYS A 573 -4.00 -17.57 13.47
CA LYS A 573 -3.60 -16.73 14.61
C LYS A 573 -2.45 -15.79 14.28
N MET A 574 -2.43 -14.64 14.95
CA MET A 574 -1.26 -13.75 14.99
C MET A 574 -0.19 -14.34 15.92
N PRO A 575 1.09 -13.94 15.79
CA PRO A 575 2.16 -14.37 16.69
C PRO A 575 1.88 -14.13 18.17
N SER A 576 1.10 -13.09 18.52
CA SER A 576 0.61 -12.84 19.88
C SER A 576 -0.41 -13.87 20.41
N GLY A 577 -0.89 -14.77 19.57
CA GLY A 577 -1.81 -15.85 19.94
C GLY A 577 -3.29 -15.61 19.63
N HIS A 578 -3.64 -14.46 19.08
CA HIS A 578 -5.02 -14.08 18.73
C HIS A 578 -5.37 -14.31 17.27
#